data_c1ce4f348daab8237be3d60f26d2d4c6
#
_entry.id   c1ce4f348daab8237be3d60f26d2d4c6
#
_cell.length_a   1.000
_cell.length_b   1.000
_cell.length_c   1.000
_cell.angle_alpha   90.00
_cell.angle_beta   90.00
_cell.angle_gamma   90.00
#
_symmetry.space_group_name_H-M   'P 1'
#
loop_
_entity.id
_entity.type
_entity.pdbx_description
1 polymer ?
#
loop_
_entity_poly.entity_id
_entity_poly.type
_entity_poly.pdbx_seq_one_letter_code
_entity_poly.pdbx_strand_id
1 'polypeptide(L)'
;MSNTKELTVDVRGSLCPKPVIETKKVSDANPNAVIITIVDNEVSRDNVEKFGKSRGYGVEVRQDGKDFYLTLTPDANPVTEARCEPMNYGNRVILMTKDYLGEGSEELGRNLMKTFWVCMVEADVKPSKIYFINSSVTVSYTHLRAHE
;
A
#
# COMPACT_ATOMS: atom_id res chain seq x y z
N MET A 1 9.93 31.79 6.78
CA MET A 1 8.58 31.19 6.76
C MET A 1 8.59 30.10 5.73
N SER A 2 8.70 28.85 6.16
CA SER A 2 8.76 27.70 5.24
C SER A 2 7.37 27.49 4.67
N ASN A 3 7.22 27.71 3.38
CA ASN A 3 5.98 27.45 2.64
C ASN A 3 5.86 25.93 2.46
N THR A 4 5.42 25.23 3.50
CA THR A 4 5.22 23.78 3.44
C THR A 4 4.00 23.52 2.57
N LYS A 5 4.22 22.87 1.44
CA LYS A 5 3.15 22.50 0.50
C LYS A 5 2.23 21.47 1.14
N GLU A 6 0.94 21.77 1.22
CA GLU A 6 -0.09 20.82 1.67
C GLU A 6 -0.74 20.16 0.46
N LEU A 7 -0.92 18.85 0.53
CA LEU A 7 -1.54 18.03 -0.52
C LEU A 7 -2.64 17.19 0.09
N THR A 8 -3.82 17.21 -0.53
CA THR A 8 -4.96 16.42 -0.07
C THR A 8 -5.17 15.20 -0.97
N VAL A 9 -5.35 14.03 -0.34
CA VAL A 9 -5.64 12.76 -0.98
C VAL A 9 -6.99 12.27 -0.49
N ASP A 10 -8.04 12.48 -1.28
CA ASP A 10 -9.39 11.99 -0.96
C ASP A 10 -9.59 10.60 -1.53
N VAL A 11 -9.68 9.61 -0.66
CA VAL A 11 -9.83 8.19 -1.00
C VAL A 11 -11.05 7.56 -0.30
N ARG A 12 -12.04 8.38 0.03
CA ARG A 12 -13.32 7.91 0.55
C ARG A 12 -13.98 6.95 -0.43
N GLY A 13 -14.74 5.98 0.08
CA GLY A 13 -15.35 4.91 -0.72
C GLY A 13 -14.37 3.89 -1.27
N SER A 14 -13.08 4.02 -0.99
CA SER A 14 -12.08 3.08 -1.49
C SER A 14 -11.80 1.99 -0.45
N LEU A 15 -11.71 0.76 -0.94
CA LEU A 15 -11.33 -0.40 -0.12
C LEU A 15 -9.82 -0.54 -0.04
N CYS A 16 -9.34 -1.13 1.08
CA CYS A 16 -7.94 -1.53 1.21
C CYS A 16 -7.53 -2.46 0.02
N PRO A 17 -6.34 -2.28 -0.60
CA PRO A 17 -5.20 -1.46 -0.14
C PRO A 17 -5.12 -0.05 -0.77
N LYS A 18 -6.13 0.39 -1.56
CA LYS A 18 -6.09 1.62 -2.35
C LYS A 18 -5.76 2.89 -1.55
N PRO A 19 -6.34 3.14 -0.34
CA PRO A 19 -6.01 4.33 0.44
C PRO A 19 -4.52 4.45 0.75
N VAL A 20 -3.87 3.36 1.13
CA VAL A 20 -2.43 3.33 1.42
C VAL A 20 -1.60 3.56 0.16
N ILE A 21 -1.99 2.95 -0.96
CA ILE A 21 -1.29 3.07 -2.25
C ILE A 21 -1.32 4.51 -2.75
N GLU A 22 -2.48 5.17 -2.74
CA GLU A 22 -2.60 6.56 -3.21
C GLU A 22 -1.83 7.52 -2.29
N THR A 23 -1.92 7.32 -0.97
CA THR A 23 -1.12 8.11 -0.01
C THR A 23 0.38 7.92 -0.27
N LYS A 24 0.83 6.68 -0.51
CA LYS A 24 2.22 6.35 -0.85
C LYS A 24 2.67 7.08 -2.12
N LYS A 25 1.91 7.02 -3.21
CA LYS A 25 2.25 7.69 -4.47
C LYS A 25 2.46 9.19 -4.29
N VAL A 26 1.57 9.85 -3.53
CA VAL A 26 1.69 11.28 -3.27
C VAL A 26 2.89 11.58 -2.38
N SER A 27 3.16 10.76 -1.36
CA SER A 27 4.32 10.92 -0.47
C SER A 27 5.64 10.70 -1.18
N ASP A 28 5.75 9.70 -2.05
CA ASP A 28 6.96 9.41 -2.81
C ASP A 28 7.26 10.54 -3.83
N ALA A 29 6.22 11.12 -4.43
CA ALA A 29 6.36 12.25 -5.36
C ALA A 29 6.66 13.59 -4.65
N ASN A 30 6.34 13.73 -3.38
CA ASN A 30 6.47 14.99 -2.63
C ASN A 30 7.00 14.76 -1.19
N PRO A 31 8.25 14.36 -1.01
CA PRO A 31 8.79 13.89 0.28
C PRO A 31 8.80 14.96 1.40
N ASN A 32 8.71 16.25 1.04
CA ASN A 32 8.73 17.35 2.00
C ASN A 32 7.36 18.04 2.17
N ALA A 33 6.31 17.48 1.59
CA ALA A 33 4.97 18.04 1.69
C ALA A 33 4.21 17.46 2.89
N VAL A 34 3.32 18.24 3.49
CA VAL A 34 2.30 17.75 4.40
C VAL A 34 1.19 17.09 3.56
N ILE A 35 0.82 15.88 3.90
CA ILE A 35 -0.20 15.11 3.17
C ILE A 35 -1.40 14.92 4.08
N ILE A 36 -2.57 15.30 3.60
CA ILE A 36 -3.83 15.11 4.28
C ILE A 36 -4.61 14.02 3.54
N THR A 37 -4.68 12.83 4.14
CA THR A 37 -5.45 11.72 3.57
C THR A 37 -6.83 11.64 4.20
N ILE A 38 -7.88 11.57 3.38
CA ILE A 38 -9.27 11.51 3.83
C ILE A 38 -9.82 10.12 3.53
N VAL A 39 -10.30 9.42 4.57
CA VAL A 39 -10.91 8.10 4.49
C VAL A 39 -12.23 8.06 5.26
N ASP A 40 -13.11 7.13 4.94
CA ASP A 40 -14.47 7.00 5.49
C ASP A 40 -14.69 5.73 6.33
N ASN A 41 -13.60 5.00 6.63
CA ASN A 41 -13.70 3.78 7.44
C ASN A 41 -12.46 3.57 8.31
N GLU A 42 -12.66 2.90 9.45
CA GLU A 42 -11.61 2.68 10.46
C GLU A 42 -10.45 1.84 9.96
N VAL A 43 -10.72 0.82 9.12
CA VAL A 43 -9.68 -0.06 8.59
C VAL A 43 -8.70 0.73 7.71
N SER A 44 -9.22 1.61 6.86
CA SER A 44 -8.39 2.48 6.02
C SER A 44 -7.63 3.50 6.86
N ARG A 45 -8.27 4.09 7.89
CA ARG A 45 -7.61 4.98 8.86
C ARG A 45 -6.39 4.30 9.48
N ASP A 46 -6.58 3.11 10.08
CA ASP A 46 -5.52 2.39 10.78
C ASP A 46 -4.36 2.00 9.85
N ASN A 47 -4.68 1.61 8.62
CA ASN A 47 -3.67 1.23 7.64
C ASN A 47 -2.87 2.43 7.13
N VAL A 48 -3.50 3.57 6.87
CA VAL A 48 -2.81 4.81 6.48
C VAL A 48 -1.98 5.36 7.64
N GLU A 49 -2.49 5.28 8.88
CA GLU A 49 -1.74 5.68 10.08
C GLU A 49 -0.47 4.84 10.26
N LYS A 50 -0.59 3.50 10.18
CA LYS A 50 0.56 2.59 10.24
C LYS A 50 1.56 2.86 9.13
N PHE A 51 1.08 3.11 7.91
CA PHE A 51 1.93 3.49 6.78
C PHE A 51 2.71 4.77 7.08
N GLY A 52 2.05 5.85 7.50
CA GLY A 52 2.69 7.11 7.83
C GLY A 52 3.79 6.95 8.90
N LYS A 53 3.46 6.27 10.00
CA LYS A 53 4.42 5.98 11.08
C LYS A 53 5.62 5.15 10.59
N SER A 54 5.38 4.13 9.77
CA SER A 54 6.46 3.28 9.22
C SER A 54 7.41 4.03 8.28
N ARG A 55 6.95 5.14 7.71
CA ARG A 55 7.76 6.01 6.84
C ARG A 55 8.42 7.18 7.59
N GLY A 56 8.21 7.28 8.91
CA GLY A 56 8.77 8.34 9.73
C GLY A 56 8.02 9.67 9.62
N TYR A 57 6.75 9.64 9.24
CA TYR A 57 5.87 10.81 9.32
C TYR A 57 5.31 10.97 10.74
N GLY A 58 5.21 12.20 11.22
CA GLY A 58 4.29 12.54 12.30
C GLY A 58 2.85 12.39 11.78
N VAL A 59 2.02 11.59 12.43
CA VAL A 59 0.65 11.34 11.97
C VAL A 59 -0.33 11.84 13.02
N GLU A 60 -1.17 12.79 12.61
CA GLU A 60 -2.31 13.28 13.39
C GLU A 60 -3.61 12.81 12.75
N VAL A 61 -4.51 12.26 13.56
CA VAL A 61 -5.81 11.78 13.11
C VAL A 61 -6.91 12.64 13.70
N ARG A 62 -7.72 13.25 12.84
CA ARG A 62 -8.92 13.98 13.21
C ARG A 62 -10.13 13.31 12.61
N GLN A 63 -11.20 13.14 13.38
CA GLN A 63 -12.47 12.66 12.90
C GLN A 63 -13.46 13.82 12.74
N ASP A 64 -14.19 13.83 11.64
CA ASP A 64 -15.27 14.76 11.38
C ASP A 64 -16.47 13.99 10.80
N GLY A 65 -17.49 13.79 11.62
CA GLY A 65 -18.62 12.94 11.28
C GLY A 65 -18.22 11.47 11.07
N LYS A 66 -18.34 10.99 9.84
CA LYS A 66 -17.96 9.63 9.44
C LYS A 66 -16.55 9.58 8.81
N ASP A 67 -15.98 10.74 8.49
CA ASP A 67 -14.73 10.84 7.76
C ASP A 67 -13.55 11.02 8.73
N PHE A 68 -12.42 10.42 8.40
CA PHE A 68 -11.16 10.57 9.11
C PHE A 68 -10.17 11.33 8.24
N TYR A 69 -9.57 12.35 8.83
CA TYR A 69 -8.52 13.17 8.22
C TYR A 69 -7.19 12.80 8.86
N LEU A 70 -6.29 12.23 8.09
CA LEU A 70 -4.95 11.88 8.55
C LEU A 70 -3.95 12.87 7.98
N THR A 71 -3.37 13.69 8.85
CA THR A 71 -2.33 14.64 8.48
C THR A 71 -0.97 14.00 8.70
N LEU A 72 -0.26 13.76 7.61
CA LEU A 72 1.09 13.21 7.60
C LEU A 72 2.08 14.35 7.43
N THR A 73 2.81 14.68 8.48
CA THR A 73 3.83 15.72 8.49
C THR A 73 5.21 15.09 8.40
N PRO A 74 6.04 15.45 7.41
CA PRO A 74 7.41 14.94 7.35
C PRO A 74 8.19 15.42 8.56
N ASP A 75 8.66 14.50 9.40
CA ASP A 75 9.48 14.84 10.57
C ASP A 75 10.88 15.28 10.13
N ALA A 76 11.34 16.40 10.70
CA ALA A 76 12.69 16.90 10.50
C ALA A 76 13.77 15.98 11.12
N ASN A 77 13.36 15.06 11.99
CA ASN A 77 14.17 13.99 12.55
C ASN A 77 13.52 12.66 12.16
N PRO A 78 14.00 11.95 11.14
CA PRO A 78 13.54 10.61 10.89
C PRO A 78 13.84 9.79 12.15
N VAL A 79 12.76 9.35 12.82
CA VAL A 79 12.87 8.44 13.96
C VAL A 79 13.67 7.23 13.47
N THR A 80 14.86 7.07 14.03
CA THR A 80 15.82 6.00 13.76
C THR A 80 15.33 4.65 14.37
N GLU A 81 14.00 4.51 14.53
CA GLU A 81 13.44 3.23 14.95
C GLU A 81 12.84 2.52 13.75
N ALA A 82 13.54 1.49 13.37
CA ALA A 82 13.19 0.51 12.34
C ALA A 82 12.92 1.10 10.93
N ARG A 83 13.83 1.90 10.37
CA ARG A 83 14.14 1.64 8.98
C ARG A 83 14.50 0.15 8.93
N CYS A 84 13.55 -0.69 8.51
CA CYS A 84 13.97 -1.90 7.84
C CYS A 84 14.90 -1.39 6.75
N GLU A 85 16.22 -1.45 6.99
CA GLU A 85 17.19 -1.27 5.92
C GLU A 85 16.64 -2.08 4.77
N PRO A 86 16.66 -1.57 3.53
CA PRO A 86 16.29 -2.40 2.41
C PRO A 86 17.19 -3.61 2.53
N MET A 87 16.70 -4.67 3.20
CA MET A 87 17.39 -5.93 3.20
C MET A 87 17.68 -6.18 1.74
N ASN A 88 18.96 -6.37 1.42
CA ASN A 88 19.37 -6.76 0.09
C ASN A 88 18.71 -8.13 -0.17
N TYR A 89 17.48 -8.08 -0.60
CA TYR A 89 16.59 -9.23 -0.77
C TYR A 89 16.99 -10.04 -2.00
N GLY A 90 18.23 -10.04 -2.41
CA GLY A 90 18.74 -10.90 -3.45
C GLY A 90 17.76 -11.18 -4.59
N ASN A 91 18.05 -12.12 -5.44
CA ASN A 91 17.14 -12.56 -6.49
C ASN A 91 15.92 -13.30 -5.88
N ARG A 92 14.85 -12.56 -5.53
CA ARG A 92 13.60 -13.17 -5.10
C ARG A 92 12.90 -13.80 -6.28
N VAL A 93 12.50 -15.03 -6.09
CA VAL A 93 11.73 -15.80 -7.07
C VAL A 93 10.42 -16.22 -6.41
N ILE A 94 9.32 -16.00 -7.09
CA ILE A 94 8.00 -16.46 -6.66
C ILE A 94 7.58 -17.62 -7.55
N LEU A 95 7.17 -18.72 -6.92
CA LEU A 95 6.53 -19.84 -7.58
C LEU A 95 5.05 -19.88 -7.19
N MET A 96 4.19 -19.67 -8.15
CA MET A 96 2.74 -19.75 -7.97
C MET A 96 2.24 -21.10 -8.50
N THR A 97 1.52 -21.83 -7.65
CA THR A 97 1.02 -23.18 -7.97
C THR A 97 -0.49 -23.25 -8.11
N LYS A 98 -1.21 -22.26 -7.51
CA LYS A 98 -2.68 -22.16 -7.52
C LYS A 98 -3.12 -20.78 -7.95
N ASP A 99 -4.34 -20.65 -8.42
CA ASP A 99 -4.98 -19.39 -8.78
C ASP A 99 -5.67 -18.69 -7.58
N TYR A 100 -5.48 -19.20 -6.38
CA TYR A 100 -5.96 -18.64 -5.12
C TYR A 100 -4.91 -18.81 -4.00
N LEU A 101 -5.02 -18.01 -2.93
CA LEU A 101 -4.13 -18.09 -1.77
C LEU A 101 -4.86 -18.71 -0.57
N GLY A 102 -4.15 -19.60 0.14
CA GLY A 102 -4.65 -20.26 1.33
C GLY A 102 -5.50 -21.50 1.05
N GLU A 103 -6.06 -22.06 2.11
CA GLU A 103 -6.94 -23.24 2.08
C GLU A 103 -8.27 -22.86 2.76
N GLY A 104 -9.36 -23.52 2.35
CA GLY A 104 -10.72 -23.34 2.89
C GLY A 104 -11.65 -22.63 1.92
N SER A 105 -11.87 -21.33 2.04
CA SER A 105 -12.75 -20.58 1.14
C SER A 105 -12.04 -20.19 -0.15
N GLU A 106 -12.46 -20.74 -1.29
CA GLU A 106 -11.93 -20.36 -2.61
C GLU A 106 -12.21 -18.88 -2.93
N GLU A 107 -13.40 -18.37 -2.57
CA GLU A 107 -13.76 -16.98 -2.82
C GLU A 107 -12.82 -16.02 -2.09
N LEU A 108 -12.56 -16.27 -0.79
CA LEU A 108 -11.58 -15.51 -0.03
C LEU A 108 -10.19 -15.63 -0.63
N GLY A 109 -9.77 -16.84 -0.99
CA GLY A 109 -8.47 -17.11 -1.60
C GLY A 109 -8.26 -16.38 -2.93
N ARG A 110 -9.29 -16.28 -3.78
CA ARG A 110 -9.24 -15.50 -5.01
C ARG A 110 -9.17 -14.00 -4.76
N ASN A 111 -9.87 -13.49 -3.75
CA ASN A 111 -9.80 -12.09 -3.36
C ASN A 111 -8.42 -11.73 -2.79
N LEU A 112 -7.84 -12.62 -1.99
CA LEU A 112 -6.47 -12.47 -1.49
C LEU A 112 -5.45 -12.48 -2.62
N MET A 113 -5.62 -13.34 -3.65
CA MET A 113 -4.76 -13.36 -4.82
C MET A 113 -4.81 -12.03 -5.60
N LYS A 114 -6.00 -11.45 -5.81
CA LYS A 114 -6.14 -10.13 -6.43
C LYS A 114 -5.42 -9.04 -5.64
N THR A 115 -5.64 -9.01 -4.32
CA THR A 115 -4.98 -8.05 -3.43
C THR A 115 -3.46 -8.22 -3.44
N PHE A 116 -2.96 -9.46 -3.45
CA PHE A 116 -1.54 -9.75 -3.56
C PHE A 116 -0.92 -9.13 -4.82
N TRP A 117 -1.56 -9.26 -5.99
CA TRP A 117 -1.05 -8.67 -7.22
C TRP A 117 -1.07 -7.16 -7.21
N VAL A 118 -2.14 -6.53 -6.69
CA VAL A 118 -2.18 -5.08 -6.53
C VAL A 118 -1.03 -4.59 -5.64
N CYS A 119 -0.80 -5.23 -4.50
CA CYS A 119 0.31 -4.89 -3.61
C CYS A 119 1.67 -5.15 -4.26
N MET A 120 1.80 -6.22 -5.05
CA MET A 120 3.05 -6.57 -5.72
C MET A 120 3.46 -5.54 -6.79
N VAL A 121 2.50 -5.02 -7.55
CA VAL A 121 2.74 -3.96 -8.55
C VAL A 121 3.25 -2.68 -7.89
N GLU A 122 2.72 -2.34 -6.72
CA GLU A 122 3.06 -1.11 -5.99
C GLU A 122 4.23 -1.31 -5.00
N ALA A 123 4.78 -2.51 -4.88
CA ALA A 123 5.90 -2.79 -3.99
C ALA A 123 7.19 -2.10 -4.46
N ASP A 124 7.96 -1.55 -3.52
CA ASP A 124 9.25 -0.92 -3.80
C ASP A 124 10.29 -1.94 -4.28
N VAL A 125 10.23 -3.17 -3.74
CA VAL A 125 11.11 -4.27 -4.11
C VAL A 125 10.30 -5.37 -4.80
N LYS A 126 10.54 -5.54 -6.08
CA LYS A 126 9.85 -6.55 -6.91
C LYS A 126 10.66 -7.83 -7.01
N PRO A 127 10.01 -8.99 -7.19
CA PRO A 127 10.71 -10.23 -7.47
C PRO A 127 11.39 -10.16 -8.85
N SER A 128 12.54 -10.83 -8.97
CA SER A 128 13.27 -10.91 -10.24
C SER A 128 12.59 -11.83 -11.26
N LYS A 129 11.89 -12.85 -10.77
CA LYS A 129 11.17 -13.84 -11.60
C LYS A 129 9.92 -14.32 -10.90
N ILE A 130 8.89 -14.60 -11.68
CA ILE A 130 7.66 -15.23 -11.21
C ILE A 130 7.36 -16.40 -12.13
N TYR A 131 7.21 -17.58 -11.57
CA TYR A 131 6.83 -18.80 -12.30
C TYR A 131 5.38 -19.17 -11.98
N PHE A 132 4.60 -19.41 -13.01
CA PHE A 132 3.24 -19.88 -12.89
C PHE A 132 3.17 -21.33 -13.36
N ILE A 133 2.64 -22.21 -12.52
CA ILE A 133 2.42 -23.64 -12.84
C ILE A 133 1.03 -24.06 -12.41
N ASN A 134 0.50 -25.13 -13.00
CA ASN A 134 -0.85 -25.66 -12.73
C ASN A 134 -1.94 -24.59 -12.95
N SER A 135 -2.92 -24.50 -12.04
CA SER A 135 -4.03 -23.55 -12.18
C SER A 135 -3.59 -22.08 -12.09
N SER A 136 -2.42 -21.77 -11.53
CA SER A 136 -1.94 -20.38 -11.47
C SER A 136 -1.65 -19.77 -12.85
N VAL A 137 -1.48 -20.58 -13.89
CA VAL A 137 -1.29 -20.09 -15.27
C VAL A 137 -2.47 -19.21 -15.70
N THR A 138 -3.67 -19.48 -15.22
CA THR A 138 -4.86 -18.67 -15.53
C THR A 138 -4.76 -17.25 -14.99
N VAL A 139 -4.06 -17.04 -13.87
CA VAL A 139 -3.85 -15.71 -13.26
C VAL A 139 -3.06 -14.79 -14.19
N SER A 140 -2.08 -15.32 -14.92
CA SER A 140 -1.27 -14.55 -15.86
C SER A 140 -2.08 -13.95 -17.01
N TYR A 141 -3.18 -14.61 -17.40
CA TYR A 141 -4.07 -14.13 -18.47
C TYR A 141 -5.15 -13.17 -17.98
N THR A 142 -5.64 -13.36 -16.75
CA THR A 142 -6.80 -12.62 -16.24
C THR A 142 -6.44 -11.36 -15.45
N HIS A 143 -5.29 -11.34 -14.80
CA HIS A 143 -4.91 -10.25 -13.90
C HIS A 143 -3.75 -9.39 -14.42
N LEU A 144 -2.82 -9.95 -15.17
CA LEU A 144 -1.66 -9.20 -15.66
C LEU A 144 -1.95 -8.42 -16.95
N ARG A 145 -2.86 -8.92 -17.80
CA ARG A 145 -3.28 -8.21 -19.04
C ARG A 145 -4.31 -7.10 -18.84
N ALA A 146 -4.94 -7.00 -17.68
CA ALA A 146 -5.93 -5.95 -17.40
C ALA A 146 -5.28 -4.57 -17.11
N HIS A 147 -3.96 -4.49 -17.14
CA HIS A 147 -3.19 -3.26 -16.83
C HIS A 147 -2.31 -2.78 -17.99
N GLU A 148 -2.52 -3.31 -19.23
CA GLU A 148 -1.92 -2.75 -20.45
C GLU A 148 -2.89 -1.70 -21.11
#